data_3ccf4d033ccc45ead631ff6fe1924f08
#
_entry.id   3ccf4d033ccc45ead631ff6fe1924f08
#
_cell.length_a   1.000
_cell.length_b   1.000
_cell.length_c   1.000
_cell.angle_alpha   90.00
_cell.angle_beta   90.00
_cell.angle_gamma   90.00
#
_symmetry.space_group_name_H-M   'P 1'
#
loop_
_entity.id
_entity.type
_entity.pdbx_description
1 polymer ?
#
loop_
_entity_poly.entity_id
_entity_poly.type
_entity_poly.pdbx_seq_one_letter_code
_entity_poly.pdbx_strand_id
1 'polypeptide(L)'
;MGGFLNSLIEGGYPLDRLYPVNPKAETIRDLTCYASLLDCPDPVDHVISQIPAEGVPELVDQAIEKGVRSIHFFTAGFAETGDEELAAVEREFITKGQAAGIRMIGPNCMGLYVPDEGLAFMGGFPKQSGNVFLLSQSGANAGDIVGGLSAIGVRFSKAVSYGNGADLRAHHFLDYAAADPQTEVVTAYIEGVRDGRLFFDALKRCAAVKPTILLKGGITAAGARAANSHTGSLAGSVGVFEALARQSGAIRARTLDELINLVISTTSQIRTVHGTGVALIAGGGGFSVLSSDQIALEGLDVPPMPASVVEEMREFIPVAGTSVNNPIDANLSRHGDEDTTLKLYTLVAKAPGIDVVFTTVGGWGGWGANSGDGADDSKEQRDERARKSADELADLQEATGTPFAAILRPRGGSSDGMRAFFERAHDRELAVFPTLQAAAASVARMQEWQARRERLPEIFAG
;
A
#
# COMPACT_ATOMS: atom_id res chain seq x y z
N MET A 1 5.89 -25.66 7.27
CA MET A 1 5.13 -24.42 7.08
C MET A 1 4.74 -23.89 8.46
N GLY A 2 5.16 -22.68 8.84
CA GLY A 2 4.70 -22.06 10.06
C GLY A 2 3.28 -21.55 9.84
N GLY A 3 2.28 -22.17 10.45
CA GLY A 3 0.91 -21.69 10.39
C GLY A 3 0.71 -20.38 11.18
N PHE A 4 -0.52 -19.90 11.32
CA PHE A 4 -0.89 -18.69 12.06
C PHE A 4 -0.25 -18.59 13.44
N LEU A 5 -0.11 -19.72 14.16
CA LEU A 5 0.54 -19.77 15.46
C LEU A 5 1.98 -19.19 15.40
N ASN A 6 2.77 -19.57 14.39
CA ASN A 6 4.13 -19.03 14.23
C ASN A 6 4.09 -17.53 13.90
N SER A 7 3.17 -17.11 13.04
CA SER A 7 3.04 -15.69 12.67
C SER A 7 2.65 -14.82 13.87
N LEU A 8 1.81 -15.33 14.77
CA LEU A 8 1.44 -14.66 16.02
C LEU A 8 2.64 -14.55 16.98
N ILE A 9 3.37 -15.67 17.15
CA ILE A 9 4.59 -15.69 17.99
C ILE A 9 5.64 -14.70 17.43
N GLU A 10 5.88 -14.76 16.12
CA GLU A 10 6.81 -13.85 15.43
C GLU A 10 6.32 -12.39 15.51
N GLY A 11 5.02 -12.16 15.42
CA GLY A 11 4.38 -10.85 15.55
C GLY A 11 4.54 -10.23 16.95
N GLY A 12 4.75 -11.07 17.96
CA GLY A 12 4.89 -10.65 19.36
C GLY A 12 3.57 -10.67 20.13
N TYR A 13 2.58 -11.45 19.66
CA TYR A 13 1.33 -11.64 20.41
C TYR A 13 1.63 -12.26 21.79
N PRO A 14 0.99 -11.82 22.89
CA PRO A 14 1.22 -12.35 24.23
C PRO A 14 0.95 -13.85 24.32
N LEU A 15 1.97 -14.63 24.70
CA LEU A 15 1.90 -16.10 24.70
C LEU A 15 0.95 -16.65 25.77
N ASP A 16 0.74 -15.95 26.87
CA ASP A 16 -0.18 -16.26 27.95
C ASP A 16 -1.66 -16.10 27.57
N ARG A 17 -1.91 -15.46 26.41
CA ARG A 17 -3.24 -15.26 25.82
C ARG A 17 -3.46 -16.09 24.54
N LEU A 18 -2.54 -17.02 24.24
CA LEU A 18 -2.55 -17.81 23.03
C LEU A 18 -2.76 -19.29 23.36
N TYR A 19 -3.88 -19.85 22.95
CA TYR A 19 -4.33 -21.19 23.27
C TYR A 19 -4.41 -22.06 22.02
N PRO A 20 -3.35 -22.86 21.68
CA PRO A 20 -3.43 -23.83 20.60
C PRO A 20 -4.48 -24.91 20.93
N VAL A 21 -5.31 -25.24 19.94
CA VAL A 21 -6.33 -26.31 20.08
C VAL A 21 -6.06 -27.41 19.04
N ASN A 22 -5.77 -28.62 19.53
CA ASN A 22 -5.59 -29.79 18.69
C ASN A 22 -5.79 -31.06 19.52
N PRO A 23 -6.80 -31.91 19.23
CA PRO A 23 -7.08 -33.11 20.04
C PRO A 23 -5.98 -34.19 19.98
N LYS A 24 -4.96 -34.02 19.12
CA LYS A 24 -3.87 -35.00 18.94
C LYS A 24 -2.54 -34.56 19.54
N ALA A 25 -2.46 -33.40 20.20
CA ALA A 25 -1.22 -32.86 20.74
C ALA A 25 -1.43 -32.33 22.17
N GLU A 26 -0.45 -32.58 23.03
CA GLU A 26 -0.42 -32.01 24.39
C GLU A 26 0.26 -30.66 24.42
N THR A 27 1.22 -30.43 23.52
CA THR A 27 1.96 -29.19 23.38
C THR A 27 2.22 -28.86 21.91
N ILE A 28 2.21 -27.58 21.56
CA ILE A 28 2.63 -27.05 20.25
C ILE A 28 3.47 -25.80 20.51
N ARG A 29 4.73 -25.79 20.04
CA ARG A 29 5.65 -24.66 20.24
C ARG A 29 5.81 -24.28 21.71
N ASP A 30 5.96 -25.29 22.57
CA ASP A 30 6.10 -25.14 24.03
C ASP A 30 4.88 -24.51 24.74
N LEU A 31 3.78 -24.31 24.02
CA LEU A 31 2.49 -23.87 24.58
C LEU A 31 1.63 -25.09 24.90
N THR A 32 0.91 -25.05 26.00
CA THR A 32 -0.12 -26.05 26.34
C THR A 32 -1.15 -26.10 25.23
N CYS A 33 -1.45 -27.30 24.72
CA CYS A 33 -2.45 -27.50 23.69
C CYS A 33 -3.70 -28.13 24.28
N TYR A 34 -4.85 -27.60 23.93
CA TYR A 34 -6.16 -28.03 24.44
C TYR A 34 -6.82 -28.97 23.43
N ALA A 35 -7.58 -29.95 23.91
CA ALA A 35 -8.25 -30.92 23.03
C ALA A 35 -9.45 -30.30 22.31
N SER A 36 -10.11 -29.33 22.94
CA SER A 36 -11.30 -28.64 22.45
C SER A 36 -11.23 -27.15 22.81
N LEU A 37 -12.00 -26.30 22.12
CA LEU A 37 -12.18 -24.90 22.46
C LEU A 37 -12.75 -24.73 23.87
N LEU A 38 -13.61 -25.65 24.29
CA LEU A 38 -14.26 -25.62 25.62
C LEU A 38 -13.27 -25.84 26.77
N ASP A 39 -12.17 -26.54 26.53
CA ASP A 39 -11.11 -26.79 27.50
C ASP A 39 -10.16 -25.60 27.72
N CYS A 40 -10.18 -24.62 26.82
CA CYS A 40 -9.34 -23.43 26.95
C CYS A 40 -9.71 -22.60 28.18
N PRO A 41 -8.76 -21.92 28.85
CA PRO A 41 -9.05 -20.92 29.89
C PRO A 41 -9.94 -19.79 29.41
N ASP A 42 -10.80 -19.26 30.28
CA ASP A 42 -11.62 -18.08 30.00
C ASP A 42 -10.85 -16.77 30.32
N PRO A 43 -11.15 -15.66 29.60
CA PRO A 43 -12.04 -15.62 28.42
C PRO A 43 -11.32 -16.01 27.13
N VAL A 44 -12.10 -16.46 26.11
CA VAL A 44 -11.63 -16.58 24.74
C VAL A 44 -12.41 -15.58 23.87
N ASP A 45 -11.78 -14.50 23.43
CA ASP A 45 -12.42 -13.44 22.66
C ASP A 45 -12.45 -13.73 21.16
N HIS A 46 -11.38 -14.34 20.62
CA HIS A 46 -11.18 -14.56 19.19
C HIS A 46 -10.67 -15.97 18.88
N VAL A 47 -11.26 -16.60 17.88
CA VAL A 47 -10.85 -17.92 17.38
C VAL A 47 -10.34 -17.80 15.96
N ILE A 48 -9.17 -18.39 15.67
CA ILE A 48 -8.64 -18.57 14.31
C ILE A 48 -8.79 -20.03 13.92
N SER A 49 -9.71 -20.31 13.00
CA SER A 49 -10.03 -21.66 12.55
C SER A 49 -9.19 -22.07 11.34
N GLN A 50 -8.49 -23.22 11.48
CA GLN A 50 -7.74 -23.89 10.41
C GLN A 50 -8.19 -25.35 10.26
N ILE A 51 -9.34 -25.72 10.81
CA ILE A 51 -9.86 -27.08 10.76
C ILE A 51 -10.51 -27.38 9.39
N PRO A 52 -10.70 -28.65 9.02
CA PRO A 52 -11.49 -29.04 7.86
C PRO A 52 -12.95 -28.48 7.91
N ALA A 53 -13.55 -28.26 6.75
CA ALA A 53 -14.87 -27.64 6.63
C ALA A 53 -15.97 -28.38 7.42
N GLU A 54 -15.88 -29.69 7.46
CA GLU A 54 -16.86 -30.56 8.16
C GLU A 54 -16.92 -30.30 9.67
N GLY A 55 -15.81 -29.82 10.27
CA GLY A 55 -15.74 -29.52 11.70
C GLY A 55 -16.23 -28.10 12.07
N VAL A 56 -16.46 -27.23 11.08
CA VAL A 56 -16.82 -25.81 11.35
C VAL A 56 -18.15 -25.64 12.05
N PRO A 57 -19.23 -26.37 11.70
CA PRO A 57 -20.50 -26.24 12.44
C PRO A 57 -20.37 -26.54 13.93
N GLU A 58 -19.64 -27.60 14.30
CA GLU A 58 -19.36 -27.95 15.70
C GLU A 58 -18.49 -26.88 16.39
N LEU A 59 -17.48 -26.34 15.72
CA LEU A 59 -16.66 -25.26 16.24
C LEU A 59 -17.51 -24.02 16.57
N VAL A 60 -18.47 -23.69 15.72
CA VAL A 60 -19.39 -22.55 15.98
C VAL A 60 -20.25 -22.83 17.20
N ASP A 61 -20.71 -24.07 17.42
CA ASP A 61 -21.44 -24.46 18.62
C ASP A 61 -20.60 -24.31 19.88
N GLN A 62 -19.38 -24.80 19.86
CA GLN A 62 -18.43 -24.63 20.98
C GLN A 62 -18.13 -23.14 21.22
N ALA A 63 -17.98 -22.33 20.16
CA ALA A 63 -17.74 -20.90 20.30
C ALA A 63 -18.91 -20.14 20.92
N ILE A 64 -20.15 -20.54 20.62
CA ILE A 64 -21.37 -20.00 21.24
C ILE A 64 -21.38 -20.36 22.75
N GLU A 65 -21.14 -21.62 23.09
CA GLU A 65 -21.12 -22.08 24.49
C GLU A 65 -19.99 -21.37 25.27
N LYS A 66 -18.82 -21.17 24.65
CA LYS A 66 -17.64 -20.50 25.24
C LYS A 66 -17.80 -18.98 25.38
N GLY A 67 -18.78 -18.39 24.72
CA GLY A 67 -19.00 -16.95 24.74
C GLY A 67 -17.99 -16.15 23.88
N VAL A 68 -17.45 -16.77 22.82
CA VAL A 68 -16.50 -16.14 21.87
C VAL A 68 -17.16 -14.94 21.19
N ARG A 69 -16.41 -13.86 20.99
CA ARG A 69 -16.90 -12.64 20.34
C ARG A 69 -16.72 -12.64 18.83
N SER A 70 -15.65 -13.28 18.36
CA SER A 70 -15.35 -13.30 16.92
C SER A 70 -14.61 -14.56 16.49
N ILE A 71 -14.86 -14.98 15.24
CA ILE A 71 -14.18 -16.10 14.61
C ILE A 71 -13.63 -15.66 13.26
N HIS A 72 -12.39 -16.03 12.98
CA HIS A 72 -11.76 -15.94 11.67
C HIS A 72 -11.63 -17.34 11.07
N PHE A 73 -12.17 -17.57 9.88
CA PHE A 73 -12.08 -18.85 9.18
C PHE A 73 -11.09 -18.80 8.03
N PHE A 74 -9.87 -19.34 8.24
CA PHE A 74 -8.98 -19.67 7.14
C PHE A 74 -9.55 -20.82 6.31
N THR A 75 -10.32 -21.70 6.95
CA THR A 75 -11.01 -22.84 6.34
C THR A 75 -11.77 -22.42 5.08
N ALA A 76 -11.54 -23.14 4.00
CA ALA A 76 -12.25 -23.06 2.73
C ALA A 76 -13.07 -24.32 2.48
N GLY A 77 -13.84 -24.37 1.40
CA GLY A 77 -14.67 -25.52 1.02
C GLY A 77 -16.16 -25.27 1.27
N PHE A 78 -16.63 -24.04 1.06
CA PHE A 78 -18.02 -23.63 1.24
C PHE A 78 -18.62 -23.01 -0.04
N ALA A 79 -19.23 -21.86 0.04
CA ALA A 79 -19.92 -21.21 -1.09
C ALA A 79 -19.02 -20.93 -2.30
N GLU A 80 -17.71 -20.74 -2.10
CA GLU A 80 -16.74 -20.52 -3.17
C GLU A 80 -16.55 -21.74 -4.09
N THR A 81 -16.91 -22.95 -3.63
CA THR A 81 -16.83 -24.16 -4.46
C THR A 81 -17.90 -24.19 -5.55
N GLY A 82 -18.95 -23.40 -5.44
CA GLY A 82 -20.12 -23.44 -6.30
C GLY A 82 -21.09 -24.57 -5.97
N ASP A 83 -20.83 -25.36 -4.93
CA ASP A 83 -21.72 -26.40 -4.43
C ASP A 83 -22.79 -25.80 -3.53
N GLU A 84 -24.06 -26.03 -3.85
CA GLU A 84 -25.19 -25.43 -3.12
C GLU A 84 -25.39 -26.06 -1.72
N GLU A 85 -25.02 -27.33 -1.51
CA GLU A 85 -25.10 -27.97 -0.21
C GLU A 85 -24.05 -27.36 0.74
N LEU A 86 -22.81 -27.17 0.28
CA LEU A 86 -21.75 -26.50 1.04
C LEU A 86 -22.06 -25.03 1.30
N ALA A 87 -22.66 -24.34 0.33
CA ALA A 87 -23.14 -22.98 0.52
C ALA A 87 -24.30 -22.90 1.53
N ALA A 88 -25.15 -23.90 1.62
CA ALA A 88 -26.20 -23.99 2.63
C ALA A 88 -25.60 -24.17 4.03
N VAL A 89 -24.59 -25.02 4.20
CA VAL A 89 -23.86 -25.20 5.45
C VAL A 89 -23.22 -23.88 5.89
N GLU A 90 -22.59 -23.13 4.96
CA GLU A 90 -22.05 -21.79 5.25
C GLU A 90 -23.12 -20.86 5.80
N ARG A 91 -24.27 -20.77 5.12
CA ARG A 91 -25.40 -19.92 5.57
C ARG A 91 -25.90 -20.29 6.95
N GLU A 92 -25.98 -21.60 7.26
CA GLU A 92 -26.47 -22.10 8.53
C GLU A 92 -25.56 -21.70 9.70
N PHE A 93 -24.27 -22.03 9.66
CA PHE A 93 -23.36 -21.71 10.76
C PHE A 93 -23.16 -20.19 10.92
N ILE A 94 -23.15 -19.41 9.81
CA ILE A 94 -23.10 -17.96 9.88
C ILE A 94 -24.35 -17.40 10.58
N THR A 95 -25.54 -17.86 10.19
CA THR A 95 -26.79 -17.39 10.81
C THR A 95 -26.83 -17.73 12.30
N LYS A 96 -26.37 -18.92 12.67
CA LYS A 96 -26.31 -19.38 14.06
C LYS A 96 -25.38 -18.54 14.92
N GLY A 97 -24.16 -18.28 14.42
CA GLY A 97 -23.19 -17.45 15.11
C GLY A 97 -23.65 -15.99 15.23
N GLN A 98 -24.22 -15.41 14.18
CA GLN A 98 -24.80 -14.05 14.22
C GLN A 98 -25.92 -13.94 15.26
N ALA A 99 -26.81 -14.94 15.36
CA ALA A 99 -27.87 -14.96 16.34
C ALA A 99 -27.35 -14.99 17.78
N ALA A 100 -26.15 -15.56 17.99
CA ALA A 100 -25.44 -15.56 19.30
C ALA A 100 -24.56 -14.30 19.49
N GLY A 101 -24.53 -13.36 18.57
CA GLY A 101 -23.73 -12.13 18.65
C GLY A 101 -22.26 -12.30 18.25
N ILE A 102 -21.87 -13.43 17.67
CA ILE A 102 -20.50 -13.68 17.19
C ILE A 102 -20.31 -13.02 15.83
N ARG A 103 -19.21 -12.27 15.66
CA ARG A 103 -18.84 -11.71 14.36
C ARG A 103 -17.82 -12.61 13.66
N MET A 104 -18.00 -12.81 12.35
CA MET A 104 -17.21 -13.78 11.60
C MET A 104 -16.53 -13.15 10.39
N ILE A 105 -15.23 -13.48 10.21
CA ILE A 105 -14.40 -13.07 9.09
C ILE A 105 -14.16 -14.28 8.21
N GLY A 106 -14.41 -14.16 6.91
CA GLY A 106 -14.29 -15.26 5.97
C GLY A 106 -15.62 -15.90 5.61
N PRO A 107 -15.66 -17.21 5.38
CA PRO A 107 -14.53 -18.16 5.30
C PRO A 107 -13.59 -17.91 4.13
N ASN A 108 -12.61 -18.82 3.93
CA ASN A 108 -11.62 -18.76 2.85
C ASN A 108 -10.80 -17.46 2.86
N CYS A 109 -10.20 -17.10 4.02
CA CYS A 109 -9.47 -15.85 4.15
C CYS A 109 -8.23 -15.97 5.03
N MET A 110 -7.27 -15.04 4.88
CA MET A 110 -6.09 -14.94 5.75
C MET A 110 -6.39 -14.22 7.07
N GLY A 111 -7.44 -13.41 7.15
CA GLY A 111 -7.85 -12.73 8.38
C GLY A 111 -7.10 -11.44 8.66
N LEU A 112 -6.60 -11.28 9.87
CA LEU A 112 -6.17 -10.02 10.43
C LEU A 112 -4.64 -9.86 10.49
N TYR A 113 -4.17 -8.65 10.17
CA TYR A 113 -2.86 -8.13 10.54
C TYR A 113 -3.07 -6.80 11.27
N VAL A 114 -2.71 -6.79 12.57
CA VAL A 114 -2.82 -5.65 13.47
C VAL A 114 -1.50 -5.55 14.23
N PRO A 115 -0.52 -4.77 13.72
CA PRO A 115 0.85 -4.74 14.26
C PRO A 115 0.90 -4.39 15.75
N ASP A 116 0.12 -3.41 16.19
CA ASP A 116 0.10 -2.96 17.59
C ASP A 116 -0.33 -4.06 18.58
N GLU A 117 -1.13 -5.01 18.11
CA GLU A 117 -1.61 -6.14 18.90
C GLU A 117 -0.76 -7.41 18.69
N GLY A 118 0.25 -7.36 17.82
CA GLY A 118 1.04 -8.53 17.43
C GLY A 118 0.26 -9.55 16.59
N LEU A 119 -0.92 -9.20 16.09
CA LEU A 119 -1.71 -10.07 15.22
C LEU A 119 -1.13 -10.05 13.80
N ALA A 120 -0.76 -11.21 13.28
CA ALA A 120 -0.25 -11.35 11.92
C ALA A 120 -0.74 -12.67 11.29
N PHE A 121 -1.34 -12.57 10.10
CA PHE A 121 -1.77 -13.75 9.36
C PHE A 121 -0.62 -14.41 8.58
N MET A 122 0.54 -13.75 8.48
CA MET A 122 1.74 -14.24 7.79
C MET A 122 2.98 -13.78 8.53
N GLY A 123 4.00 -14.64 8.62
CA GLY A 123 5.30 -14.32 9.21
C GLY A 123 6.10 -13.31 8.36
N GLY A 124 7.05 -12.63 8.99
CA GLY A 124 7.94 -11.67 8.33
C GLY A 124 7.34 -10.26 8.12
N PHE A 125 6.11 -10.01 8.53
CA PHE A 125 5.52 -8.67 8.49
C PHE A 125 6.12 -7.75 9.57
N PRO A 126 6.22 -6.43 9.33
CA PRO A 126 6.70 -5.48 10.32
C PRO A 126 5.86 -5.52 11.61
N LYS A 127 6.53 -5.34 12.75
CA LYS A 127 5.83 -5.19 14.05
C LYS A 127 5.41 -3.75 14.31
N GLN A 128 6.00 -2.81 13.56
CA GLN A 128 5.68 -1.40 13.68
C GLN A 128 4.37 -1.10 12.94
N SER A 129 3.51 -0.41 13.63
CA SER A 129 2.27 0.11 13.10
C SER A 129 2.50 1.37 12.25
N GLY A 130 1.54 1.69 11.40
CA GLY A 130 1.53 2.88 10.55
C GLY A 130 0.12 3.38 10.32
N ASN A 131 -0.10 4.05 9.19
CA ASN A 131 -1.31 4.79 8.90
C ASN A 131 -2.11 4.27 7.68
N VAL A 132 -1.68 3.16 7.06
CA VAL A 132 -2.37 2.57 5.90
C VAL A 132 -3.27 1.42 6.34
N PHE A 133 -4.55 1.45 5.96
CA PHE A 133 -5.48 0.34 6.13
C PHE A 133 -5.62 -0.44 4.82
N LEU A 134 -5.47 -1.76 4.88
CA LEU A 134 -5.73 -2.64 3.74
C LEU A 134 -6.99 -3.47 3.96
N LEU A 135 -7.89 -3.43 2.99
CA LEU A 135 -8.99 -4.37 2.85
C LEU A 135 -8.76 -5.23 1.62
N SER A 136 -8.72 -6.55 1.76
CA SER A 136 -8.50 -7.45 0.63
C SER A 136 -9.49 -8.62 0.63
N GLN A 137 -10.11 -8.88 -0.51
CA GLN A 137 -10.94 -10.06 -0.71
C GLN A 137 -10.08 -11.32 -0.95
N SER A 138 -8.85 -11.14 -1.45
CA SER A 138 -7.87 -12.20 -1.70
C SER A 138 -6.81 -12.27 -0.60
N GLY A 139 -6.57 -13.47 -0.06
CA GLY A 139 -5.52 -13.70 0.93
C GLY A 139 -4.12 -13.54 0.35
N ALA A 140 -3.86 -14.05 -0.85
CA ALA A 140 -2.57 -13.93 -1.52
C ALA A 140 -2.24 -12.47 -1.81
N ASN A 141 -3.18 -11.72 -2.43
CA ASN A 141 -3.00 -10.30 -2.70
C ASN A 141 -2.83 -9.48 -1.42
N ALA A 142 -3.47 -9.86 -0.31
CA ALA A 142 -3.22 -9.21 0.98
C ALA A 142 -1.75 -9.37 1.42
N GLY A 143 -1.21 -10.58 1.31
CA GLY A 143 0.19 -10.87 1.61
C GLY A 143 1.16 -10.10 0.71
N ASP A 144 0.91 -10.09 -0.58
CA ASP A 144 1.74 -9.39 -1.57
C ASP A 144 1.71 -7.87 -1.39
N ILE A 145 0.54 -7.28 -1.11
CA ILE A 145 0.39 -5.84 -0.86
C ILE A 145 1.11 -5.44 0.44
N VAL A 146 0.86 -6.18 1.54
CA VAL A 146 1.52 -5.89 2.82
C VAL A 146 3.04 -6.06 2.70
N GLY A 147 3.51 -7.18 2.13
CA GLY A 147 4.93 -7.45 1.95
C GLY A 147 5.61 -6.43 1.04
N GLY A 148 5.03 -6.15 -0.12
CA GLY A 148 5.58 -5.22 -1.10
C GLY A 148 5.67 -3.78 -0.58
N LEU A 149 4.60 -3.27 -0.01
CA LEU A 149 4.58 -1.93 0.58
C LEU A 149 5.48 -1.82 1.82
N SER A 150 5.53 -2.86 2.65
CA SER A 150 6.42 -2.87 3.82
C SER A 150 7.90 -2.88 3.45
N ALA A 151 8.27 -3.51 2.34
CA ALA A 151 9.64 -3.54 1.83
C ALA A 151 10.16 -2.14 1.42
N ILE A 152 9.25 -1.24 1.09
CA ILE A 152 9.54 0.15 0.72
C ILE A 152 9.20 1.16 1.82
N GLY A 153 9.11 0.71 3.08
CA GLY A 153 8.94 1.58 4.24
C GLY A 153 7.51 1.83 4.69
N VAL A 154 6.50 1.57 3.86
CA VAL A 154 5.09 1.77 4.25
C VAL A 154 4.71 0.86 5.42
N ARG A 155 3.99 1.41 6.38
CA ARG A 155 3.49 0.68 7.56
C ARG A 155 1.96 0.72 7.60
N PHE A 156 1.38 -0.36 8.08
CA PHE A 156 -0.06 -0.53 8.13
C PHE A 156 -0.59 -0.25 9.53
N SER A 157 -1.71 0.46 9.61
CA SER A 157 -2.51 0.47 10.83
C SER A 157 -3.12 -0.91 11.04
N LYS A 158 -3.75 -1.43 9.99
CA LYS A 158 -4.36 -2.77 9.98
C LYS A 158 -4.45 -3.29 8.55
N ALA A 159 -4.47 -4.61 8.40
CA ALA A 159 -4.88 -5.23 7.15
C ALA A 159 -5.89 -6.35 7.43
N VAL A 160 -6.90 -6.45 6.56
CA VAL A 160 -7.94 -7.46 6.65
C VAL A 160 -8.08 -8.19 5.34
N SER A 161 -7.82 -9.50 5.35
CA SER A 161 -8.26 -10.39 4.29
C SER A 161 -9.59 -11.04 4.72
N TYR A 162 -10.68 -10.82 3.96
CA TYR A 162 -12.02 -11.23 4.39
C TYR A 162 -12.67 -12.34 3.54
N GLY A 163 -12.01 -12.80 2.47
CA GLY A 163 -12.42 -13.96 1.67
C GLY A 163 -13.85 -13.89 1.14
N ASN A 164 -14.66 -14.91 1.41
CA ASN A 164 -16.06 -14.99 0.95
C ASN A 164 -16.95 -13.87 1.50
N GLY A 165 -16.61 -13.29 2.66
CA GLY A 165 -17.38 -12.23 3.29
C GLY A 165 -18.81 -12.66 3.62
N ALA A 166 -18.96 -13.81 4.28
CA ALA A 166 -20.28 -14.36 4.59
C ALA A 166 -21.02 -13.53 5.65
N ASP A 167 -20.34 -13.10 6.74
CA ASP A 167 -20.86 -12.16 7.75
C ASP A 167 -20.28 -10.76 7.55
N LEU A 168 -19.00 -10.57 7.95
CA LEU A 168 -18.31 -9.28 7.78
C LEU A 168 -17.89 -9.09 6.33
N ARG A 169 -18.39 -8.01 5.71
CA ARG A 169 -18.21 -7.67 4.29
C ARG A 169 -17.45 -6.37 4.13
N ALA A 170 -17.07 -6.06 2.92
CA ALA A 170 -16.28 -4.88 2.59
C ALA A 170 -16.82 -3.56 3.19
N HIS A 171 -18.14 -3.37 3.21
CA HIS A 171 -18.73 -2.14 3.75
C HIS A 171 -18.51 -1.97 5.26
N HIS A 172 -18.53 -3.04 6.05
CA HIS A 172 -18.23 -2.97 7.47
C HIS A 172 -16.79 -2.52 7.73
N PHE A 173 -15.84 -3.04 6.96
CA PHE A 173 -14.43 -2.69 7.10
C PHE A 173 -14.14 -1.28 6.60
N LEU A 174 -14.83 -0.81 5.56
CA LEU A 174 -14.74 0.58 5.09
C LEU A 174 -15.27 1.56 6.14
N ASP A 175 -16.40 1.27 6.77
CA ASP A 175 -16.94 2.09 7.87
C ASP A 175 -16.00 2.10 9.09
N TYR A 176 -15.42 0.94 9.43
CA TYR A 176 -14.39 0.87 10.46
C TYR A 176 -13.18 1.74 10.11
N ALA A 177 -12.62 1.58 8.91
CA ALA A 177 -11.45 2.32 8.46
C ALA A 177 -11.70 3.83 8.41
N ALA A 178 -12.91 4.26 8.04
CA ALA A 178 -13.30 5.66 8.06
C ALA A 178 -13.24 6.27 9.47
N ALA A 179 -13.65 5.50 10.48
CA ALA A 179 -13.70 5.94 11.88
C ALA A 179 -12.39 5.71 12.65
N ASP A 180 -11.48 4.86 12.17
CA ASP A 180 -10.23 4.53 12.86
C ASP A 180 -9.25 5.72 12.87
N PRO A 181 -8.91 6.32 14.02
CA PRO A 181 -8.06 7.49 14.10
C PRO A 181 -6.60 7.23 13.67
N GLN A 182 -6.15 5.98 13.71
CA GLN A 182 -4.81 5.59 13.30
C GLN A 182 -4.68 5.52 11.77
N THR A 183 -5.79 5.23 11.07
CA THR A 183 -5.80 5.09 9.63
C THR A 183 -5.91 6.45 8.95
N GLU A 184 -4.99 6.77 8.04
CA GLU A 184 -5.03 7.98 7.20
C GLU A 184 -5.32 7.67 5.74
N VAL A 185 -4.89 6.50 5.25
CA VAL A 185 -5.07 6.05 3.86
C VAL A 185 -5.70 4.67 3.87
N VAL A 186 -6.72 4.48 3.02
CA VAL A 186 -7.40 3.20 2.85
C VAL A 186 -7.10 2.63 1.46
N THR A 187 -6.69 1.38 1.40
CA THR A 187 -6.50 0.66 0.14
C THR A 187 -7.35 -0.61 0.13
N ALA A 188 -8.03 -0.89 -0.99
CA ALA A 188 -8.95 -2.01 -1.09
C ALA A 188 -8.77 -2.80 -2.39
N TYR A 189 -8.66 -4.12 -2.27
CA TYR A 189 -8.72 -5.06 -3.37
C TYR A 189 -10.05 -5.83 -3.32
N ILE A 190 -10.88 -5.69 -4.35
CA ILE A 190 -12.24 -6.23 -4.43
C ILE A 190 -12.41 -7.06 -5.70
N GLU A 191 -12.94 -8.28 -5.58
CA GLU A 191 -13.29 -9.16 -6.71
C GLU A 191 -14.78 -9.12 -7.03
N GLY A 192 -15.62 -9.06 -6.00
CA GLY A 192 -17.07 -9.00 -6.12
C GLY A 192 -17.73 -8.35 -4.92
N VAL A 193 -18.92 -7.81 -5.12
CA VAL A 193 -19.71 -7.16 -4.06
C VAL A 193 -21.11 -7.73 -4.05
N ARG A 194 -21.53 -8.31 -2.92
CA ARG A 194 -22.91 -8.86 -2.78
C ARG A 194 -23.93 -7.76 -2.54
N ASP A 195 -23.61 -6.76 -1.70
CA ASP A 195 -24.51 -5.67 -1.33
C ASP A 195 -24.01 -4.34 -1.91
N GLY A 196 -24.22 -4.15 -3.21
CA GLY A 196 -23.70 -3.02 -3.99
C GLY A 196 -24.06 -1.66 -3.41
N ARG A 197 -25.27 -1.49 -2.86
CA ARG A 197 -25.72 -0.23 -2.27
C ARG A 197 -24.98 0.07 -0.96
N LEU A 198 -24.92 -0.90 -0.05
CA LEU A 198 -24.20 -0.74 1.23
C LEU A 198 -22.71 -0.49 0.99
N PHE A 199 -22.12 -1.20 0.02
CA PHE A 199 -20.73 -0.99 -0.36
C PHE A 199 -20.48 0.44 -0.90
N PHE A 200 -21.36 0.91 -1.81
CA PHE A 200 -21.24 2.26 -2.37
C PHE A 200 -21.35 3.33 -1.28
N ASP A 201 -22.34 3.22 -0.40
CA ASP A 201 -22.57 4.20 0.65
C ASP A 201 -21.41 4.21 1.67
N ALA A 202 -20.87 3.05 2.05
CA ALA A 202 -19.69 2.95 2.92
C ALA A 202 -18.41 3.48 2.24
N LEU A 203 -18.22 3.15 0.96
CA LEU A 203 -17.08 3.66 0.20
C LEU A 203 -17.13 5.20 0.08
N LYS A 204 -18.32 5.76 -0.15
CA LYS A 204 -18.52 7.22 -0.20
C LYS A 204 -18.17 7.87 1.15
N ARG A 205 -18.68 7.32 2.26
CA ARG A 205 -18.34 7.82 3.61
C ARG A 205 -16.84 7.76 3.89
N CYS A 206 -16.21 6.64 3.54
CA CYS A 206 -14.76 6.45 3.73
C CYS A 206 -13.94 7.42 2.88
N ALA A 207 -14.24 7.53 1.58
CA ALA A 207 -13.54 8.42 0.66
C ALA A 207 -13.77 9.90 0.95
N ALA A 208 -14.86 10.26 1.64
CA ALA A 208 -15.11 11.63 2.09
C ALA A 208 -14.09 12.11 3.15
N VAL A 209 -13.66 11.20 4.02
CA VAL A 209 -12.77 11.54 5.15
C VAL A 209 -11.32 11.10 4.94
N LYS A 210 -11.07 10.09 4.10
CA LYS A 210 -9.72 9.53 3.87
C LYS A 210 -9.49 9.21 2.39
N PRO A 211 -8.31 9.46 1.82
CA PRO A 211 -7.93 8.92 0.52
C PRO A 211 -8.19 7.41 0.49
N THR A 212 -9.04 6.97 -0.44
CA THR A 212 -9.44 5.56 -0.54
C THR A 212 -9.11 5.04 -1.93
N ILE A 213 -8.12 4.14 -2.02
CA ILE A 213 -7.63 3.56 -3.26
C ILE A 213 -8.36 2.24 -3.50
N LEU A 214 -8.91 2.05 -4.70
CA LEU A 214 -9.75 0.92 -5.02
C LEU A 214 -9.24 0.16 -6.25
N LEU A 215 -8.83 -1.08 -6.08
CA LEU A 215 -8.46 -2.03 -7.13
C LEU A 215 -9.53 -3.10 -7.30
N LYS A 216 -10.00 -3.30 -8.53
CA LYS A 216 -10.98 -4.32 -8.89
C LYS A 216 -10.32 -5.46 -9.66
N GLY A 217 -10.40 -6.67 -9.12
CA GLY A 217 -10.11 -7.89 -9.85
C GLY A 217 -11.23 -8.32 -10.79
N GLY A 218 -10.92 -9.15 -11.80
CA GLY A 218 -11.95 -9.71 -12.70
C GLY A 218 -12.57 -8.70 -13.67
N ILE A 219 -11.80 -7.73 -14.17
CA ILE A 219 -12.29 -6.68 -15.09
C ILE A 219 -12.33 -7.11 -16.56
N THR A 220 -11.67 -8.18 -16.93
CA THR A 220 -11.70 -8.75 -18.29
C THR A 220 -12.51 -10.05 -18.30
N ALA A 221 -12.93 -10.50 -19.49
CA ALA A 221 -13.63 -11.79 -19.61
C ALA A 221 -12.79 -12.96 -19.04
N ALA A 222 -11.46 -12.93 -19.23
CA ALA A 222 -10.55 -13.94 -18.64
C ALA A 222 -10.45 -13.81 -17.13
N GLY A 223 -10.26 -12.61 -16.61
CA GLY A 223 -10.22 -12.34 -15.17
C GLY A 223 -11.55 -12.64 -14.48
N ALA A 224 -12.68 -12.32 -15.11
CA ALA A 224 -14.00 -12.66 -14.58
C ALA A 224 -14.23 -14.17 -14.46
N ARG A 225 -13.81 -14.97 -15.46
CA ARG A 225 -13.84 -16.44 -15.34
C ARG A 225 -12.97 -16.94 -14.20
N ALA A 226 -11.77 -16.39 -14.05
CA ALA A 226 -10.87 -16.75 -12.95
C ALA A 226 -11.48 -16.39 -11.58
N ALA A 227 -12.02 -15.20 -11.42
CA ALA A 227 -12.69 -14.76 -10.18
C ALA A 227 -13.92 -15.63 -9.85
N ASN A 228 -14.77 -15.93 -10.84
CA ASN A 228 -15.94 -16.80 -10.63
C ASN A 228 -15.55 -18.21 -10.20
N SER A 229 -14.44 -18.75 -10.73
CA SER A 229 -13.95 -20.09 -10.36
C SER A 229 -13.32 -20.11 -8.95
N HIS A 230 -12.90 -18.95 -8.42
CA HIS A 230 -12.14 -18.86 -7.18
C HIS A 230 -12.97 -18.40 -5.98
N THR A 231 -13.97 -17.53 -6.19
CA THR A 231 -14.71 -16.90 -5.07
C THR A 231 -16.22 -17.10 -5.17
N GLY A 232 -16.72 -17.77 -6.23
CA GLY A 232 -18.17 -17.92 -6.47
C GLY A 232 -18.93 -16.59 -6.62
N SER A 233 -18.21 -15.46 -6.66
CA SER A 233 -18.81 -14.13 -6.76
C SER A 233 -19.04 -13.75 -8.22
N LEU A 234 -20.25 -13.32 -8.55
CA LEU A 234 -20.55 -12.76 -9.87
C LEU A 234 -19.68 -11.51 -10.11
N ALA A 235 -18.81 -11.57 -11.10
CA ALA A 235 -18.07 -10.42 -11.56
C ALA A 235 -19.05 -9.35 -12.04
N GLY A 236 -19.20 -8.27 -11.29
CA GLY A 236 -20.06 -7.15 -11.66
C GLY A 236 -19.57 -6.44 -12.92
N SER A 237 -20.46 -5.68 -13.59
CA SER A 237 -20.10 -4.87 -14.76
C SER A 237 -18.96 -3.90 -14.45
N VAL A 238 -17.91 -3.91 -15.27
CA VAL A 238 -16.77 -2.98 -15.17
C VAL A 238 -17.22 -1.53 -15.24
N GLY A 239 -18.15 -1.21 -16.13
CA GLY A 239 -18.71 0.15 -16.27
C GLY A 239 -19.44 0.62 -15.02
N VAL A 240 -20.16 -0.26 -14.33
CA VAL A 240 -20.81 0.05 -13.04
C VAL A 240 -19.74 0.31 -11.97
N PHE A 241 -18.68 -0.51 -11.92
CA PHE A 241 -17.62 -0.33 -10.95
C PHE A 241 -16.81 0.97 -11.18
N GLU A 242 -16.54 1.30 -12.45
CA GLU A 242 -15.90 2.58 -12.80
C GLU A 242 -16.77 3.79 -12.41
N ALA A 243 -18.08 3.71 -12.63
CA ALA A 243 -19.02 4.74 -12.19
C ALA A 243 -19.08 4.86 -10.68
N LEU A 244 -19.09 3.73 -9.96
CA LEU A 244 -19.06 3.65 -8.52
C LEU A 244 -17.80 4.33 -7.94
N ALA A 245 -16.61 4.01 -8.47
CA ALA A 245 -15.36 4.62 -8.02
C ALA A 245 -15.38 6.16 -8.25
N ARG A 246 -15.86 6.60 -9.41
CA ARG A 246 -15.97 8.04 -9.68
C ARG A 246 -16.96 8.76 -8.77
N GLN A 247 -18.12 8.17 -8.52
CA GLN A 247 -19.21 8.79 -7.75
C GLN A 247 -18.98 8.73 -6.24
N SER A 248 -18.20 7.76 -5.76
CA SER A 248 -17.83 7.66 -4.35
C SER A 248 -16.67 8.57 -3.95
N GLY A 249 -15.92 9.11 -4.92
CA GLY A 249 -14.71 9.88 -4.66
C GLY A 249 -13.45 9.02 -4.45
N ALA A 250 -13.54 7.69 -4.61
CA ALA A 250 -12.39 6.81 -4.50
C ALA A 250 -11.40 6.99 -5.66
N ILE A 251 -10.13 6.70 -5.39
CA ILE A 251 -9.04 6.69 -6.36
C ILE A 251 -9.01 5.31 -7.01
N ARG A 252 -9.22 5.23 -8.33
CA ARG A 252 -9.25 3.97 -9.05
C ARG A 252 -7.84 3.54 -9.44
N ALA A 253 -7.37 2.40 -8.92
CA ALA A 253 -6.18 1.70 -9.41
C ALA A 253 -6.58 0.64 -10.45
N ARG A 254 -5.81 0.50 -11.54
CA ARG A 254 -6.05 -0.44 -12.64
C ARG A 254 -5.27 -1.73 -12.50
N THR A 255 -4.10 -1.65 -11.86
CA THR A 255 -3.19 -2.76 -11.61
C THR A 255 -2.72 -2.75 -10.17
N LEU A 256 -2.10 -3.85 -9.72
CA LEU A 256 -1.49 -3.92 -8.40
C LEU A 256 -0.33 -2.92 -8.25
N ASP A 257 0.50 -2.77 -9.29
CA ASP A 257 1.59 -1.80 -9.29
C ASP A 257 1.06 -0.36 -9.17
N GLU A 258 -0.04 -0.03 -9.88
CA GLU A 258 -0.68 1.28 -9.76
C GLU A 258 -1.27 1.50 -8.35
N LEU A 259 -1.83 0.47 -7.72
CA LEU A 259 -2.28 0.54 -6.33
C LEU A 259 -1.10 0.87 -5.39
N ILE A 260 0.02 0.17 -5.52
CA ILE A 260 1.23 0.40 -4.72
C ILE A 260 1.73 1.83 -4.90
N ASN A 261 1.84 2.30 -6.15
CA ASN A 261 2.30 3.65 -6.47
C ASN A 261 1.35 4.74 -5.95
N LEU A 262 0.04 4.48 -5.96
CA LEU A 262 -0.96 5.39 -5.37
C LEU A 262 -0.89 5.43 -3.84
N VAL A 263 -0.57 4.32 -3.18
CA VAL A 263 -0.29 4.34 -1.73
C VAL A 263 0.93 5.20 -1.45
N ILE A 264 2.04 5.05 -2.21
CA ILE A 264 3.23 5.92 -2.09
C ILE A 264 2.82 7.40 -2.26
N SER A 265 2.01 7.71 -3.26
CA SER A 265 1.58 9.08 -3.54
C SER A 265 0.71 9.68 -2.43
N THR A 266 -0.22 8.89 -1.88
CA THR A 266 -1.14 9.34 -0.82
C THR A 266 -0.49 9.43 0.56
N THR A 267 0.61 8.71 0.79
CA THR A 267 1.41 8.77 2.03
C THR A 267 2.61 9.72 1.95
N SER A 268 2.77 10.45 0.82
CA SER A 268 3.87 11.41 0.61
C SER A 268 3.35 12.80 0.23
N GLN A 269 4.25 13.76 0.08
CA GLN A 269 3.91 15.12 -0.34
C GLN A 269 3.36 15.21 -1.77
N ILE A 270 3.47 14.16 -2.58
CA ILE A 270 2.81 14.12 -3.91
C ILE A 270 1.29 14.35 -3.81
N ARG A 271 0.67 13.99 -2.69
CA ARG A 271 -0.75 14.28 -2.43
C ARG A 271 -1.11 15.76 -2.47
N THR A 272 -0.14 16.67 -2.39
CA THR A 272 -0.35 18.13 -2.39
C THR A 272 -0.09 18.79 -3.74
N VAL A 273 0.26 18.04 -4.79
CA VAL A 273 0.55 18.57 -6.13
C VAL A 273 -0.74 18.99 -6.83
N HIS A 274 -0.91 20.27 -7.15
CA HIS A 274 -2.11 20.81 -7.80
C HIS A 274 -1.94 21.18 -9.28
N GLY A 275 -0.70 21.51 -9.72
CA GLY A 275 -0.40 21.88 -11.10
C GLY A 275 0.25 20.75 -11.90
N THR A 276 0.45 20.97 -13.20
CA THR A 276 1.00 19.96 -14.15
C THR A 276 2.49 20.11 -14.42
N GLY A 277 3.13 21.18 -13.91
CA GLY A 277 4.51 21.53 -14.22
C GLY A 277 5.53 20.65 -13.51
N VAL A 278 6.23 19.81 -14.27
CA VAL A 278 7.29 18.92 -13.78
C VAL A 278 8.66 19.48 -14.14
N ALA A 279 9.53 19.66 -13.15
CA ALA A 279 10.96 19.78 -13.42
C ALA A 279 11.62 18.40 -13.35
N LEU A 280 12.37 18.04 -14.37
CA LEU A 280 13.15 16.80 -14.39
C LEU A 280 14.64 17.10 -14.22
N ILE A 281 15.22 16.65 -13.10
CA ILE A 281 16.65 16.69 -12.84
C ILE A 281 17.22 15.28 -13.02
N ALA A 282 17.93 15.05 -14.11
CA ALA A 282 18.49 13.75 -14.43
C ALA A 282 19.74 13.86 -15.30
N GLY A 283 20.61 12.86 -15.24
CA GLY A 283 21.81 12.82 -16.10
C GLY A 283 21.56 12.04 -17.40
N GLY A 284 22.02 12.62 -18.54
CA GLY A 284 22.06 11.98 -19.84
C GLY A 284 20.98 12.46 -20.81
N GLY A 285 21.41 13.12 -21.91
CA GLY A 285 20.52 13.75 -22.88
C GLY A 285 19.47 12.82 -23.49
N GLY A 286 19.84 11.59 -23.88
CA GLY A 286 18.87 10.61 -24.40
C GLY A 286 17.81 10.18 -23.39
N PHE A 287 18.19 10.07 -22.13
CA PHE A 287 17.22 9.79 -21.05
C PHE A 287 16.26 10.97 -20.88
N SER A 288 16.75 12.20 -20.92
CA SER A 288 15.93 13.41 -20.79
C SER A 288 14.86 13.50 -21.88
N VAL A 289 15.19 13.18 -23.14
CA VAL A 289 14.22 13.17 -24.25
C VAL A 289 13.09 12.17 -24.01
N LEU A 290 13.45 10.90 -23.76
CA LEU A 290 12.46 9.85 -23.52
C LEU A 290 11.60 10.12 -22.27
N SER A 291 12.19 10.72 -21.25
CA SER A 291 11.50 11.07 -20.02
C SER A 291 10.48 12.18 -20.22
N SER A 292 10.83 13.22 -21.02
CA SER A 292 9.87 14.29 -21.36
C SER A 292 8.65 13.74 -22.09
N ASP A 293 8.87 12.82 -23.06
CA ASP A 293 7.77 12.16 -23.76
C ASP A 293 6.87 11.37 -22.78
N GLN A 294 7.47 10.60 -21.86
CA GLN A 294 6.71 9.81 -20.87
C GLN A 294 5.89 10.71 -19.93
N ILE A 295 6.46 11.82 -19.46
CA ILE A 295 5.75 12.78 -18.61
C ILE A 295 4.57 13.40 -19.37
N ALA A 296 4.79 13.84 -20.60
CA ALA A 296 3.78 14.46 -21.43
C ALA A 296 2.63 13.49 -21.83
N LEU A 297 2.94 12.22 -22.06
CA LEU A 297 1.94 11.18 -22.37
C LEU A 297 0.98 10.90 -21.19
N GLU A 298 1.41 11.15 -19.96
CA GLU A 298 0.54 11.07 -18.78
C GLU A 298 -0.26 12.37 -18.51
N GLY A 299 -0.13 13.40 -19.38
CA GLY A 299 -0.86 14.66 -19.28
C GLY A 299 -0.21 15.70 -18.38
N LEU A 300 1.05 15.53 -18.04
CA LEU A 300 1.85 16.51 -17.29
C LEU A 300 2.69 17.35 -18.25
N ASP A 301 3.12 18.53 -17.81
CA ASP A 301 3.95 19.44 -18.59
C ASP A 301 5.41 19.40 -18.13
N VAL A 302 6.33 19.61 -19.06
CA VAL A 302 7.77 19.85 -18.79
C VAL A 302 8.10 21.27 -19.28
N PRO A 303 7.68 22.31 -18.53
CA PRO A 303 7.84 23.68 -19.00
C PRO A 303 9.33 24.08 -19.07
N PRO A 304 9.72 24.95 -20.02
CA PRO A 304 11.07 25.47 -20.06
C PRO A 304 11.36 26.29 -18.79
N MET A 305 12.61 26.27 -18.30
CA MET A 305 12.99 27.11 -17.17
C MET A 305 12.91 28.59 -17.54
N PRO A 306 12.44 29.46 -16.63
CA PRO A 306 12.45 30.89 -16.80
C PRO A 306 13.88 31.41 -17.09
N ALA A 307 14.02 32.42 -17.97
CA ALA A 307 15.31 32.94 -18.38
C ALA A 307 16.19 33.38 -17.20
N SER A 308 15.61 34.02 -16.19
CA SER A 308 16.33 34.42 -14.98
C SER A 308 16.91 33.24 -14.19
N VAL A 309 16.18 32.14 -14.13
CA VAL A 309 16.64 30.90 -13.47
C VAL A 309 17.77 30.25 -14.28
N VAL A 310 17.64 30.26 -15.60
CA VAL A 310 18.70 29.77 -16.51
C VAL A 310 19.99 30.60 -16.35
N GLU A 311 19.89 31.93 -16.30
CA GLU A 311 21.04 32.83 -16.09
C GLU A 311 21.72 32.54 -14.75
N GLU A 312 20.95 32.42 -13.64
CA GLU A 312 21.51 32.11 -12.33
C GLU A 312 22.19 30.75 -12.28
N MET A 313 21.56 29.71 -12.89
CA MET A 313 22.19 28.39 -12.98
C MET A 313 23.51 28.41 -13.77
N ARG A 314 23.60 29.26 -14.82
CA ARG A 314 24.81 29.38 -15.65
C ARG A 314 25.99 30.06 -14.93
N GLU A 315 25.78 30.68 -13.78
CA GLU A 315 26.88 31.23 -12.97
C GLU A 315 27.75 30.11 -12.38
N PHE A 316 27.16 28.91 -12.13
CA PHE A 316 27.85 27.80 -11.47
C PHE A 316 27.78 26.46 -12.23
N ILE A 317 26.90 26.32 -13.24
CA ILE A 317 26.83 25.13 -14.11
C ILE A 317 27.52 25.41 -15.43
N PRO A 318 28.57 24.65 -15.81
CA PRO A 318 29.28 24.82 -17.09
C PRO A 318 28.34 24.64 -18.29
N VAL A 319 28.67 25.31 -19.43
CA VAL A 319 27.88 25.16 -20.66
C VAL A 319 28.16 23.82 -21.35
N ALA A 320 29.42 23.38 -21.33
CA ALA A 320 29.85 22.21 -22.08
C ALA A 320 29.31 20.89 -21.44
N GLY A 321 28.53 20.14 -22.23
CA GLY A 321 28.03 18.84 -21.82
C GLY A 321 26.94 18.89 -20.76
N THR A 322 26.25 20.04 -20.58
CA THR A 322 25.15 20.22 -19.64
C THR A 322 23.95 20.87 -20.29
N SER A 323 22.77 20.68 -19.67
CA SER A 323 21.54 21.40 -19.97
C SER A 323 20.99 22.01 -18.68
N VAL A 324 20.64 23.30 -18.71
CA VAL A 324 19.95 24.01 -17.62
C VAL A 324 18.51 24.39 -17.98
N ASN A 325 18.06 24.06 -19.19
CA ASN A 325 16.66 24.01 -19.52
C ASN A 325 16.03 22.72 -18.97
N ASN A 326 14.75 22.76 -18.72
CA ASN A 326 14.02 21.57 -18.32
C ASN A 326 13.81 20.64 -19.55
N PRO A 327 14.26 19.39 -19.52
CA PRO A 327 14.98 18.65 -18.46
C PRO A 327 16.40 19.17 -18.18
N ILE A 328 16.79 19.13 -16.91
CA ILE A 328 18.08 19.62 -16.44
C ILE A 328 19.08 18.45 -16.37
N ASP A 329 20.18 18.57 -17.12
CA ASP A 329 21.34 17.69 -17.07
C ASP A 329 22.58 18.50 -16.67
N ALA A 330 22.76 18.70 -15.38
CA ALA A 330 23.84 19.50 -14.83
C ALA A 330 25.16 18.72 -14.66
N ASN A 331 25.16 17.42 -14.97
CA ASN A 331 26.32 16.53 -14.84
C ASN A 331 27.00 16.64 -13.46
N LEU A 332 26.19 16.67 -12.39
CA LEU A 332 26.63 16.89 -11.01
C LEU A 332 27.68 15.89 -10.53
N SER A 333 27.70 14.67 -11.09
CA SER A 333 28.74 13.68 -10.80
C SER A 333 30.15 14.09 -11.20
N ARG A 334 30.29 15.11 -12.06
CA ARG A 334 31.59 15.63 -12.52
C ARG A 334 31.91 17.03 -11.99
N HIS A 335 30.87 17.83 -11.74
CA HIS A 335 31.02 19.26 -11.51
C HIS A 335 30.37 19.75 -10.24
N GLY A 336 29.60 18.90 -9.51
CA GLY A 336 28.84 19.27 -8.32
C GLY A 336 29.56 18.85 -7.04
N ASP A 337 29.67 19.78 -6.12
CA ASP A 337 29.79 19.53 -4.69
C ASP A 337 28.39 19.58 -4.05
N GLU A 338 28.31 19.34 -2.75
CA GLU A 338 27.05 19.35 -2.00
C GLU A 338 26.34 20.72 -2.08
N ASP A 339 27.09 21.83 -1.98
CA ASP A 339 26.56 23.19 -2.05
C ASP A 339 26.00 23.52 -3.44
N THR A 340 26.71 23.17 -4.50
CA THR A 340 26.26 23.34 -5.89
C THR A 340 24.99 22.55 -6.16
N THR A 341 24.92 21.32 -5.67
CA THR A 341 23.73 20.46 -5.81
C THR A 341 22.55 21.05 -5.09
N LEU A 342 22.69 21.45 -3.85
CA LEU A 342 21.64 22.06 -3.04
C LEU A 342 21.13 23.35 -3.68
N LYS A 343 22.04 24.22 -4.16
CA LYS A 343 21.70 25.46 -4.88
C LYS A 343 20.88 25.16 -6.14
N LEU A 344 21.29 24.20 -6.97
CA LEU A 344 20.57 23.83 -8.18
C LEU A 344 19.15 23.36 -7.90
N TYR A 345 19.00 22.41 -6.98
CA TYR A 345 17.68 21.86 -6.66
C TYR A 345 16.74 22.92 -6.06
N THR A 346 17.28 23.81 -5.24
CA THR A 346 16.51 24.91 -4.65
C THR A 346 16.00 25.88 -5.72
N LEU A 347 16.85 26.26 -6.67
CA LEU A 347 16.48 27.16 -7.78
C LEU A 347 15.41 26.54 -8.65
N VAL A 348 15.59 25.27 -9.02
CA VAL A 348 14.65 24.54 -9.86
C VAL A 348 13.30 24.35 -9.16
N ALA A 349 13.30 23.94 -7.91
CA ALA A 349 12.07 23.70 -7.15
C ALA A 349 11.24 24.98 -6.92
N LYS A 350 11.90 26.13 -6.81
CA LYS A 350 11.23 27.45 -6.64
C LYS A 350 10.93 28.15 -7.96
N ALA A 351 11.26 27.55 -9.11
CA ALA A 351 11.02 28.18 -10.40
C ALA A 351 9.51 28.30 -10.68
N PRO A 352 9.04 29.46 -11.17
CA PRO A 352 7.65 29.63 -11.56
C PRO A 352 7.19 28.58 -12.58
N GLY A 353 6.03 27.99 -12.35
CA GLY A 353 5.44 26.95 -13.21
C GLY A 353 5.94 25.54 -12.93
N ILE A 354 6.74 25.33 -11.88
CA ILE A 354 7.11 24.01 -11.37
C ILE A 354 6.26 23.66 -10.17
N ASP A 355 5.54 22.55 -10.26
CA ASP A 355 4.65 22.03 -9.24
C ASP A 355 5.20 20.77 -8.54
N VAL A 356 6.12 20.07 -9.21
CA VAL A 356 6.80 18.89 -8.68
C VAL A 356 8.17 18.72 -9.32
N VAL A 357 9.15 18.23 -8.56
CA VAL A 357 10.49 17.91 -9.05
C VAL A 357 10.65 16.39 -9.14
N PHE A 358 10.96 15.90 -10.33
CA PHE A 358 11.37 14.51 -10.55
C PHE A 358 12.89 14.45 -10.58
N THR A 359 13.45 13.57 -9.76
CA THR A 359 14.89 13.35 -9.71
C THR A 359 15.25 11.87 -9.69
N THR A 360 16.35 11.51 -10.36
CA THR A 360 16.81 10.12 -10.35
C THR A 360 17.75 9.87 -9.19
N VAL A 361 17.48 8.78 -8.47
CA VAL A 361 18.31 8.30 -7.35
C VAL A 361 18.81 6.88 -7.64
N GLY A 362 19.98 6.54 -7.12
CA GLY A 362 20.57 5.21 -7.27
C GLY A 362 22.09 5.28 -7.39
N GLY A 363 22.74 4.13 -7.12
CA GLY A 363 24.19 4.06 -7.01
C GLY A 363 24.68 4.79 -5.76
N TRP A 364 24.31 4.29 -4.60
CA TRP A 364 24.46 4.87 -3.23
C TRP A 364 25.89 5.31 -2.85
N GLY A 365 26.57 5.99 -3.76
CA GLY A 365 27.84 6.68 -3.54
C GLY A 365 27.68 8.13 -3.09
N GLY A 366 26.48 8.58 -2.76
CA GLY A 366 26.17 9.99 -2.50
C GLY A 366 25.85 10.79 -3.77
N TRP A 367 25.24 11.96 -3.59
CA TRP A 367 25.02 12.93 -4.66
C TRP A 367 26.38 13.41 -5.19
N GLY A 368 26.62 13.23 -6.49
CA GLY A 368 27.89 13.60 -7.11
C GLY A 368 29.03 12.58 -6.98
N ALA A 369 28.85 11.47 -6.26
CA ALA A 369 29.89 10.44 -6.16
C ALA A 369 30.15 9.76 -7.52
N ASN A 370 31.43 9.61 -7.86
CA ASN A 370 31.86 8.81 -8.99
C ASN A 370 31.51 7.34 -8.74
N SER A 371 31.26 6.56 -9.79
CA SER A 371 30.89 5.13 -9.74
C SER A 371 31.91 4.20 -9.06
N GLY A 372 32.97 4.74 -8.47
CA GLY A 372 33.98 4.04 -7.66
C GLY A 372 33.97 4.41 -6.17
N ASP A 373 33.27 5.50 -5.80
CA ASP A 373 33.24 5.93 -4.40
C ASP A 373 32.32 5.00 -3.58
N GLY A 374 32.86 4.27 -2.63
CA GLY A 374 32.14 3.35 -1.77
C GLY A 374 32.14 1.89 -2.18
N ALA A 375 32.97 1.49 -3.14
CA ALA A 375 33.15 0.06 -3.49
C ALA A 375 33.64 -0.77 -2.29
N ASP A 376 34.38 -0.14 -1.36
CA ASP A 376 34.93 -0.76 -0.15
C ASP A 376 34.07 -0.51 1.12
N ASP A 377 32.91 0.14 1.00
CA ASP A 377 32.07 0.45 2.15
C ASP A 377 31.44 -0.77 2.77
N SER A 378 31.33 -0.77 4.09
CA SER A 378 30.48 -1.71 4.81
C SER A 378 29.00 -1.51 4.46
N LYS A 379 28.18 -2.51 4.75
CA LYS A 379 26.73 -2.38 4.61
C LYS A 379 26.18 -1.20 5.41
N GLU A 380 26.66 -1.03 6.63
CA GLU A 380 26.25 0.05 7.55
C GLU A 380 26.56 1.43 6.97
N GLN A 381 27.72 1.60 6.34
CA GLN A 381 28.11 2.85 5.69
C GLN A 381 27.23 3.15 4.46
N ARG A 382 26.88 2.12 3.68
CA ARG A 382 25.96 2.28 2.55
C ARG A 382 24.55 2.63 3.00
N ASP A 383 24.05 1.98 4.05
CA ASP A 383 22.74 2.27 4.63
C ASP A 383 22.69 3.70 5.20
N GLU A 384 23.73 4.17 5.85
CA GLU A 384 23.79 5.53 6.39
C GLU A 384 23.82 6.59 5.28
N ARG A 385 24.60 6.37 4.22
CA ARG A 385 24.58 7.27 3.05
C ARG A 385 23.22 7.30 2.36
N ALA A 386 22.57 6.16 2.27
CA ALA A 386 21.24 6.07 1.69
C ALA A 386 20.21 6.88 2.50
N ARG A 387 20.26 6.79 3.83
CA ARG A 387 19.42 7.61 4.72
C ARG A 387 19.74 9.10 4.57
N LYS A 388 21.02 9.48 4.56
CA LYS A 388 21.44 10.87 4.35
C LYS A 388 20.89 11.43 3.04
N SER A 389 20.97 10.67 1.93
CA SER A 389 20.42 11.09 0.64
C SER A 389 18.90 11.26 0.65
N ALA A 390 18.18 10.44 1.42
CA ALA A 390 16.74 10.61 1.60
C ALA A 390 16.43 11.88 2.41
N ASP A 391 17.20 12.14 3.48
CA ASP A 391 17.06 13.34 4.31
C ASP A 391 17.33 14.61 3.51
N GLU A 392 18.39 14.66 2.71
CA GLU A 392 18.74 15.82 1.87
C GLU A 392 17.61 16.18 0.89
N LEU A 393 16.98 15.17 0.25
CA LEU A 393 15.83 15.40 -0.64
C LEU A 393 14.59 15.88 0.13
N ALA A 394 14.34 15.29 1.29
CA ALA A 394 13.21 15.68 2.12
C ALA A 394 13.39 17.10 2.69
N ASP A 395 14.60 17.46 3.12
CA ASP A 395 14.94 18.81 3.59
C ASP A 395 14.74 19.86 2.48
N LEU A 396 15.10 19.52 1.23
CA LEU A 396 14.83 20.35 0.06
C LEU A 396 13.32 20.52 -0.18
N GLN A 397 12.57 19.45 -0.10
CA GLN A 397 11.11 19.46 -0.23
C GLN A 397 10.49 20.38 0.83
N GLU A 398 10.89 20.25 2.09
CA GLU A 398 10.41 21.10 3.18
C GLU A 398 10.83 22.58 3.00
N ALA A 399 12.09 22.84 2.65
CA ALA A 399 12.63 24.20 2.48
C ALA A 399 12.05 24.95 1.26
N THR A 400 11.63 24.23 0.23
CA THR A 400 11.08 24.81 -1.01
C THR A 400 9.56 24.83 -1.03
N GLY A 401 8.90 23.94 -0.29
CA GLY A 401 7.47 23.70 -0.33
C GLY A 401 7.01 22.98 -1.63
N THR A 402 7.95 22.53 -2.47
CA THR A 402 7.68 21.83 -3.73
C THR A 402 7.89 20.34 -3.52
N PRO A 403 6.90 19.49 -3.80
CA PRO A 403 7.03 18.04 -3.69
C PRO A 403 8.11 17.45 -4.60
N PHE A 404 8.81 16.44 -4.10
CA PHE A 404 9.82 15.70 -4.86
C PHE A 404 9.36 14.25 -5.09
N ALA A 405 9.62 13.74 -6.29
CA ALA A 405 9.50 12.33 -6.64
C ALA A 405 10.90 11.77 -6.97
N ALA A 406 11.42 10.94 -6.09
CA ALA A 406 12.66 10.21 -6.30
C ALA A 406 12.37 8.99 -7.19
N ILE A 407 13.11 8.86 -8.29
CA ILE A 407 12.93 7.80 -9.27
C ILE A 407 14.14 6.87 -9.22
N LEU A 408 13.90 5.60 -8.94
CA LEU A 408 14.95 4.61 -8.91
C LEU A 408 15.57 4.43 -10.30
N ARG A 409 16.87 4.56 -10.35
CA ARG A 409 17.64 4.25 -11.57
C ARG A 409 18.72 3.22 -11.20
N PRO A 410 18.42 1.93 -11.27
CA PRO A 410 19.42 0.90 -11.01
C PRO A 410 20.51 0.98 -12.07
N ARG A 411 21.66 1.54 -11.73
CA ARG A 411 22.88 1.47 -12.52
C ARG A 411 23.74 0.41 -11.86
N GLY A 412 23.75 -0.82 -12.40
CA GLY A 412 24.78 -1.85 -12.22
C GLY A 412 25.48 -1.96 -10.85
N GLY A 413 24.77 -1.68 -9.74
CA GLY A 413 25.31 -1.65 -8.39
C GLY A 413 24.48 -2.51 -7.42
N SER A 414 25.02 -2.72 -6.23
CA SER A 414 24.37 -3.42 -5.11
C SER A 414 23.01 -2.81 -4.78
N SER A 415 22.05 -3.68 -4.48
CA SER A 415 20.77 -3.28 -3.86
C SER A 415 20.92 -2.85 -2.38
N ASP A 416 22.15 -2.90 -1.87
CA ASP A 416 22.48 -2.48 -0.52
C ASP A 416 22.19 -0.98 -0.34
N GLY A 417 21.63 -0.61 0.79
CA GLY A 417 21.19 0.76 1.07
C GLY A 417 19.81 1.12 0.50
N MET A 418 19.28 0.37 -0.49
CA MET A 418 17.99 0.68 -1.09
C MET A 418 16.85 0.64 -0.07
N ARG A 419 16.85 -0.37 0.79
CA ARG A 419 15.86 -0.50 1.86
C ARG A 419 15.95 0.66 2.86
N ALA A 420 17.16 1.02 3.28
CA ALA A 420 17.40 2.12 4.20
C ALA A 420 16.93 3.47 3.62
N PHE A 421 17.15 3.67 2.30
CA PHE A 421 16.62 4.83 1.58
C PHE A 421 15.10 4.86 1.58
N PHE A 422 14.43 3.77 1.22
CA PHE A 422 12.98 3.69 1.18
C PHE A 422 12.34 3.94 2.55
N GLU A 423 12.83 3.27 3.58
CA GLU A 423 12.31 3.44 4.94
C GLU A 423 12.45 4.89 5.39
N ARG A 424 13.62 5.51 5.16
CA ARG A 424 13.86 6.90 5.53
C ARG A 424 13.05 7.89 4.71
N ALA A 425 12.93 7.67 3.40
CA ALA A 425 12.12 8.49 2.51
C ALA A 425 10.64 8.48 2.92
N HIS A 426 10.12 7.29 3.25
CA HIS A 426 8.73 7.15 3.74
C HIS A 426 8.52 7.92 5.06
N ASP A 427 9.43 7.78 6.03
CA ASP A 427 9.39 8.50 7.32
C ASP A 427 9.38 10.03 7.15
N ARG A 428 9.93 10.53 6.02
CA ARG A 428 10.02 11.96 5.67
C ARG A 428 8.97 12.37 4.61
N GLU A 429 7.97 11.55 4.33
CA GLU A 429 6.94 11.79 3.31
C GLU A 429 7.51 12.11 1.90
N LEU A 430 8.69 11.60 1.57
CA LEU A 430 9.30 11.69 0.26
C LEU A 430 8.84 10.52 -0.61
N ALA A 431 8.27 10.81 -1.78
CA ALA A 431 7.82 9.77 -2.71
C ALA A 431 8.99 9.11 -3.43
N VAL A 432 9.01 7.77 -3.46
CA VAL A 432 10.00 7.00 -4.21
C VAL A 432 9.30 6.04 -5.18
N PHE A 433 9.55 6.18 -6.47
CA PHE A 433 8.93 5.38 -7.51
C PHE A 433 9.92 4.46 -8.22
N PRO A 434 9.48 3.27 -8.65
CA PRO A 434 10.35 2.32 -9.35
C PRO A 434 10.74 2.80 -10.75
N THR A 435 9.91 3.61 -11.39
CA THR A 435 10.14 4.15 -12.74
C THR A 435 9.58 5.56 -12.87
N LEU A 436 10.09 6.31 -13.85
CA LEU A 436 9.59 7.64 -14.18
C LEU A 436 8.11 7.58 -14.63
N GLN A 437 7.74 6.57 -15.41
CA GLN A 437 6.34 6.38 -15.82
C GLN A 437 5.43 6.18 -14.60
N ALA A 438 5.85 5.39 -13.60
CA ALA A 438 5.08 5.21 -12.37
C ALA A 438 4.89 6.54 -11.63
N ALA A 439 5.94 7.37 -11.53
CA ALA A 439 5.86 8.69 -10.92
C ALA A 439 4.88 9.60 -11.68
N ALA A 440 5.03 9.72 -13.01
CA ALA A 440 4.18 10.59 -13.83
C ALA A 440 2.71 10.16 -13.79
N ALA A 441 2.43 8.86 -13.98
CA ALA A 441 1.07 8.33 -13.90
C ALA A 441 0.44 8.58 -12.53
N SER A 442 1.21 8.42 -11.45
CA SER A 442 0.72 8.62 -10.09
C SER A 442 0.40 10.09 -9.79
N VAL A 443 1.27 11.01 -10.19
CA VAL A 443 1.01 12.45 -10.05
C VAL A 443 -0.24 12.84 -10.83
N ALA A 444 -0.38 12.40 -12.09
CA ALA A 444 -1.56 12.67 -12.90
C ALA A 444 -2.85 12.13 -12.24
N ARG A 445 -2.80 10.93 -11.67
CA ARG A 445 -3.94 10.36 -10.92
C ARG A 445 -4.31 11.16 -9.67
N MET A 446 -3.31 11.63 -8.94
CA MET A 446 -3.56 12.48 -7.77
C MET A 446 -4.21 13.80 -8.16
N GLN A 447 -3.77 14.43 -9.24
CA GLN A 447 -4.38 15.65 -9.78
C GLN A 447 -5.83 15.42 -10.26
N GLU A 448 -6.10 14.33 -11.00
CA GLU A 448 -7.46 13.96 -11.39
C GLU A 448 -8.37 13.81 -10.16
N TRP A 449 -7.87 13.20 -9.10
CA TRP A 449 -8.61 12.99 -7.87
C TRP A 449 -8.86 14.31 -7.13
N GLN A 450 -7.86 15.18 -6.98
CA GLN A 450 -7.99 16.50 -6.36
C GLN A 450 -8.96 17.42 -7.13
N ALA A 451 -8.80 17.50 -8.46
CA ALA A 451 -9.71 18.27 -9.30
C ALA A 451 -11.17 17.80 -9.19
N ARG A 452 -11.37 16.51 -8.92
CA ARG A 452 -12.70 15.94 -8.68
C ARG A 452 -13.26 16.38 -7.32
N ARG A 453 -12.42 16.39 -6.28
CA ARG A 453 -12.80 16.89 -4.95
C ARG A 453 -13.24 18.35 -4.99
N GLU A 454 -12.56 19.18 -5.76
CA GLU A 454 -12.89 20.61 -5.90
C GLU A 454 -14.19 20.84 -6.68
N ARG A 455 -14.46 20.01 -7.69
CA ARG A 455 -15.66 20.15 -8.54
C ARG A 455 -16.93 19.58 -7.92
N LEU A 456 -16.81 18.60 -7.06
CA LEU A 456 -17.92 17.86 -6.46
C LEU A 456 -17.76 17.81 -4.93
N PRO A 457 -17.74 18.99 -4.27
CA PRO A 457 -17.51 19.06 -2.83
C PRO A 457 -18.56 18.28 -2.02
N GLU A 458 -19.80 18.13 -2.54
CA GLU A 458 -20.85 17.35 -1.89
C GLU A 458 -20.57 15.84 -1.81
N ILE A 459 -19.67 15.31 -2.63
CA ILE A 459 -19.20 13.92 -2.51
C ILE A 459 -18.31 13.78 -1.27
N PHE A 460 -17.56 14.80 -0.94
CA PHE A 460 -16.52 14.84 0.10
C PHE A 460 -16.93 15.62 1.36
N ALA A 461 -18.13 16.23 1.36
CA ALA A 461 -18.73 16.78 2.56
C ALA A 461 -19.28 15.65 3.40
N GLY A 462 -18.53 15.25 4.43
CA GLY A 462 -18.86 14.19 5.37
C GLY A 462 -19.80 14.64 6.45
#